data_f2ce69731c322f631bae5c2ea7e08743
#
_entry.id   f2ce69731c322f631bae5c2ea7e08743
#
_cell.length_a   1.000
_cell.length_b   1.000
_cell.length_c   1.000
_cell.angle_alpha   90.00
_cell.angle_beta   90.00
_cell.angle_gamma   90.00
#
_symmetry.space_group_name_H-M   'P 1'
#
loop_
_entity.id
_entity.type
_entity.pdbx_description
1 polymer ?
#
loop_
_entity_poly.entity_id
_entity_poly.type
_entity_poly.pdbx_seq_one_letter_code
_entity_poly.pdbx_strand_id
1 'polypeptide(L)'
;MSFTIPEGLAPEVYPLAWLVGTWRGPGFIDYPGIGERPILVEATFSADGGPYLLYEATTWELENPPANLEGDIDVVALTPGQMWTRESGYWRVPPQEAPGAATSTSGDDQPARTELEVLLAEPTGHVSVYLGVVQGPRVQLATDLMARTATGAEITAAQRMYGLVNSELMWATDMAAFGEEMQSYSSGRLQRQT
;
A
#
# COMPACT_ATOMS: atom_id res chain seq x y z
N MET A 1 8.80 18.13 -10.17
CA MET A 1 9.25 18.25 -8.77
C MET A 1 10.55 17.51 -8.61
N SER A 2 11.57 18.13 -7.99
CA SER A 2 12.83 17.44 -7.68
C SER A 2 12.56 16.56 -6.46
N PHE A 3 12.57 15.25 -6.64
CA PHE A 3 12.47 14.29 -5.54
C PHE A 3 13.89 14.06 -4.99
N THR A 4 14.06 14.26 -3.69
CA THR A 4 15.35 14.00 -3.02
C THR A 4 15.30 12.60 -2.43
N ILE A 5 16.25 11.74 -2.80
CA ILE A 5 16.38 10.41 -2.20
C ILE A 5 16.73 10.59 -0.72
N PRO A 6 15.98 9.94 0.20
CA PRO A 6 16.28 10.01 1.64
C PRO A 6 17.70 9.52 1.93
N GLU A 7 18.38 10.20 2.89
CA GLU A 7 19.71 9.82 3.31
C GLU A 7 19.70 8.44 4.00
N GLY A 8 20.65 7.57 3.65
CA GLY A 8 20.71 6.20 4.20
C GLY A 8 19.82 5.16 3.54
N LEU A 9 19.10 5.51 2.46
CA LEU A 9 18.31 4.55 1.71
C LEU A 9 19.22 3.64 0.89
N ALA A 10 19.03 2.32 0.98
CA ALA A 10 19.78 1.35 0.20
C ALA A 10 19.48 1.49 -1.31
N PRO A 11 20.47 1.36 -2.22
CA PRO A 11 20.28 1.54 -3.66
C PRO A 11 19.21 0.63 -4.27
N GLU A 12 19.05 -0.57 -3.76
CA GLU A 12 18.09 -1.57 -4.23
C GLU A 12 16.64 -1.05 -4.15
N VAL A 13 16.35 -0.21 -3.16
CA VAL A 13 15.00 0.33 -2.95
C VAL A 13 14.81 1.77 -3.43
N TYR A 14 15.75 2.33 -4.20
CA TYR A 14 15.55 3.64 -4.85
C TYR A 14 14.27 3.76 -5.67
N PRO A 15 13.79 2.71 -6.38
CA PRO A 15 12.49 2.79 -7.06
C PRO A 15 11.30 3.06 -6.14
N LEU A 16 11.43 2.77 -4.83
CA LEU A 16 10.42 2.97 -3.79
C LEU A 16 10.63 4.25 -2.96
N ALA A 17 11.70 5.01 -3.22
CA ALA A 17 12.09 6.16 -2.41
C ALA A 17 10.95 7.20 -2.24
N TRP A 18 10.07 7.33 -3.22
CA TRP A 18 8.92 8.23 -3.19
C TRP A 18 7.85 7.85 -2.16
N LEU A 19 7.84 6.58 -1.68
CA LEU A 19 6.94 6.12 -0.62
C LEU A 19 7.45 6.51 0.77
N VAL A 20 8.76 6.66 0.98
CA VAL A 20 9.35 6.87 2.31
C VAL A 20 8.74 8.06 3.02
N GLY A 21 8.31 7.84 4.27
CA GLY A 21 7.67 8.81 5.14
C GLY A 21 6.37 8.30 5.74
N THR A 22 5.72 9.14 6.51
CA THR A 22 4.39 8.87 7.09
C THR A 22 3.32 9.54 6.23
N TRP A 23 2.29 8.79 5.95
CA TRP A 23 1.15 9.19 5.13
C TRP A 23 -0.13 9.03 5.94
N ARG A 24 -1.01 10.01 5.90
CA ARG A 24 -2.28 9.98 6.64
C ARG A 24 -3.40 10.57 5.79
N GLY A 25 -4.57 9.97 5.84
CA GLY A 25 -5.71 10.53 5.13
C GLY A 25 -6.93 9.63 5.12
N PRO A 26 -8.04 10.15 4.55
CA PRO A 26 -9.30 9.44 4.50
C PRO A 26 -9.36 8.43 3.36
N GLY A 27 -10.30 7.51 3.51
CA GLY A 27 -10.71 6.57 2.48
C GLY A 27 -12.07 5.98 2.78
N PHE A 28 -12.43 4.98 1.99
CA PHE A 28 -13.67 4.20 2.17
C PHE A 28 -13.36 2.71 2.10
N ILE A 29 -14.11 1.95 2.88
CA ILE A 29 -14.34 0.52 2.68
C ILE A 29 -15.77 0.40 2.14
N ASP A 30 -15.94 -0.40 1.07
CA ASP A 30 -17.25 -0.83 0.61
C ASP A 30 -17.15 -2.27 0.09
N TYR A 31 -17.79 -3.19 0.78
CA TYR A 31 -17.71 -4.61 0.45
C TYR A 31 -19.00 -5.34 0.83
N PRO A 32 -19.44 -6.36 0.08
CA PRO A 32 -20.60 -7.17 0.42
C PRO A 32 -20.56 -7.69 1.87
N GLY A 33 -21.63 -7.49 2.61
CA GLY A 33 -21.72 -7.87 4.02
C GLY A 33 -21.07 -6.89 5.02
N ILE A 34 -20.25 -5.95 4.56
CA ILE A 34 -19.64 -4.89 5.39
C ILE A 34 -20.38 -3.55 5.20
N GLY A 35 -20.69 -3.21 3.94
CA GLY A 35 -21.25 -1.93 3.52
C GLY A 35 -20.22 -0.80 3.51
N GLU A 36 -20.66 0.39 3.08
CA GLU A 36 -19.81 1.57 2.99
C GLU A 36 -19.44 2.11 4.38
N ARG A 37 -18.14 2.30 4.60
CA ARG A 37 -17.58 2.86 5.84
C ARG A 37 -16.48 3.86 5.53
N PRO A 38 -16.61 5.11 5.98
CA PRO A 38 -15.51 6.05 5.93
C PRO A 38 -14.42 5.64 6.91
N ILE A 39 -13.18 5.66 6.44
CA ILE A 39 -12.01 5.25 7.21
C ILE A 39 -10.93 6.32 7.23
N LEU A 40 -10.08 6.24 8.24
CA LEU A 40 -8.82 6.94 8.35
C LEU A 40 -7.69 5.93 8.23
N VAL A 41 -6.72 6.20 7.37
CA VAL A 41 -5.54 5.38 7.21
C VAL A 41 -4.29 6.17 7.56
N GLU A 42 -3.40 5.57 8.32
CA GLU A 42 -2.04 6.03 8.52
C GLU A 42 -1.07 4.93 8.10
N ALA A 43 -0.16 5.25 7.19
CA ALA A 43 0.83 4.32 6.65
C ALA A 43 2.22 4.93 6.75
N THR A 44 3.18 4.17 7.25
CA THR A 44 4.58 4.58 7.35
C THR A 44 5.47 3.64 6.56
N PHE A 45 6.28 4.21 5.69
CA PHE A 45 7.36 3.52 5.00
C PHE A 45 8.68 4.10 5.53
N SER A 46 9.51 3.26 6.12
CA SER A 46 10.80 3.67 6.68
C SER A 46 11.93 2.79 6.19
N ALA A 47 13.16 3.31 6.23
CA ALA A 47 14.37 2.59 5.89
C ALA A 47 15.29 2.55 7.11
N ASP A 48 15.93 1.41 7.34
CA ASP A 48 16.93 1.20 8.37
C ASP A 48 18.34 0.92 7.82
N GLY A 49 18.52 1.12 6.49
CA GLY A 49 19.74 0.85 5.76
C GLY A 49 19.76 -0.53 5.07
N GLY A 50 18.76 -1.37 5.31
CA GLY A 50 18.60 -2.65 4.61
C GLY A 50 18.04 -2.48 3.19
N PRO A 51 18.13 -3.54 2.34
CA PRO A 51 17.65 -3.52 0.95
C PRO A 51 16.11 -3.72 0.87
N TYR A 52 15.38 -3.05 1.76
CA TYR A 52 13.92 -3.09 1.87
C TYR A 52 13.41 -1.82 2.54
N LEU A 53 12.12 -1.55 2.42
CA LEU A 53 11.41 -0.63 3.28
C LEU A 53 10.62 -1.41 4.34
N LEU A 54 10.71 -0.95 5.57
CA LEU A 54 9.77 -1.32 6.63
C LEU A 54 8.44 -0.63 6.36
N TYR A 55 7.35 -1.35 6.55
CA TYR A 55 6.00 -0.84 6.34
C TYR A 55 5.12 -1.16 7.55
N GLU A 56 4.39 -0.15 7.99
CA GLU A 56 3.30 -0.29 8.96
C GLU A 56 2.13 0.55 8.49
N ALA A 57 0.92 0.00 8.61
CA ALA A 57 -0.29 0.77 8.39
C ALA A 57 -1.35 0.41 9.42
N THR A 58 -2.14 1.40 9.81
CA THR A 58 -3.30 1.23 10.66
C THR A 58 -4.49 1.92 10.01
N THR A 59 -5.61 1.23 10.02
CA THR A 59 -6.89 1.72 9.52
C THR A 59 -7.88 1.79 10.68
N TRP A 60 -8.57 2.91 10.80
CA TRP A 60 -9.66 3.13 11.76
C TRP A 60 -10.93 3.49 11.02
N GLU A 61 -12.08 3.17 11.57
CA GLU A 61 -13.31 3.87 11.21
C GLU A 61 -13.15 5.35 11.57
N LEU A 62 -13.68 6.25 10.74
CA LEU A 62 -13.70 7.67 11.09
C LEU A 62 -14.79 7.94 12.13
N GLU A 63 -14.40 8.57 13.25
CA GLU A 63 -15.35 9.16 14.16
C GLU A 63 -15.79 10.51 13.60
N ASN A 64 -17.06 10.75 13.38
CA ASN A 64 -17.59 12.00 12.80
C ASN A 64 -16.99 12.35 11.42
N PRO A 65 -17.19 11.51 10.38
CA PRO A 65 -16.67 11.79 9.06
C PRO A 65 -17.24 13.10 8.50
N PRO A 66 -16.43 13.92 7.82
CA PRO A 66 -16.95 15.10 7.13
C PRO A 66 -17.92 14.68 6.02
N ALA A 67 -18.85 15.55 5.68
CA ALA A 67 -19.90 15.27 4.68
C ALA A 67 -19.33 15.00 3.27
N ASN A 68 -18.10 15.44 2.98
CA ASN A 68 -17.42 15.19 1.73
C ASN A 68 -15.94 14.87 2.01
N LEU A 69 -15.53 13.66 1.63
CA LEU A 69 -14.14 13.19 1.72
C LEU A 69 -13.34 13.41 0.43
N GLU A 70 -13.95 13.96 -0.64
CA GLU A 70 -13.28 14.20 -1.93
C GLU A 70 -12.65 15.59 -2.03
N GLY A 71 -13.07 16.54 -1.17
CA GLY A 71 -12.59 17.92 -1.17
C GLY A 71 -11.20 18.11 -0.53
N ASP A 72 -10.83 19.33 -0.29
CA ASP A 72 -9.66 19.70 0.51
C ASP A 72 -9.98 19.43 1.99
N ILE A 73 -9.22 18.51 2.60
CA ILE A 73 -9.47 18.02 3.94
C ILE A 73 -8.23 18.29 4.80
N ASP A 74 -8.46 18.87 5.97
CA ASP A 74 -7.47 18.89 7.03
C ASP A 74 -7.35 17.49 7.65
N VAL A 75 -6.39 16.70 7.16
CA VAL A 75 -6.20 15.33 7.62
C VAL A 75 -5.77 15.23 9.09
N VAL A 76 -5.22 16.31 9.66
CA VAL A 76 -4.83 16.36 11.07
C VAL A 76 -6.06 16.45 11.97
N ALA A 77 -7.12 17.10 11.50
CA ALA A 77 -8.38 17.23 12.23
C ALA A 77 -9.24 15.95 12.20
N LEU A 78 -8.92 14.97 11.34
CA LEU A 78 -9.65 13.71 11.30
C LEU A 78 -9.41 12.89 12.59
N THR A 79 -10.49 12.46 13.23
CA THR A 79 -10.43 11.71 14.49
C THR A 79 -10.57 10.21 14.21
N PRO A 80 -9.59 9.37 14.64
CA PRO A 80 -9.72 7.93 14.56
C PRO A 80 -10.78 7.44 15.57
N GLY A 81 -11.68 6.61 15.11
CA GLY A 81 -12.63 5.87 15.93
C GLY A 81 -12.12 4.46 16.26
N GLN A 82 -12.97 3.46 16.06
CA GLN A 82 -12.60 2.06 16.31
C GLN A 82 -11.53 1.61 15.29
N MET A 83 -10.48 0.93 15.78
CA MET A 83 -9.50 0.30 14.89
C MET A 83 -10.16 -0.79 14.06
N TRP A 84 -10.00 -0.68 12.74
CA TRP A 84 -10.49 -1.67 11.77
C TRP A 84 -9.46 -2.77 11.53
N THR A 85 -8.25 -2.38 11.14
CA THR A 85 -7.15 -3.32 10.92
C THR A 85 -5.80 -2.64 11.12
N ARG A 86 -4.78 -3.46 11.29
CA ARG A 86 -3.37 -3.07 11.27
C ARG A 86 -2.58 -4.08 10.48
N GLU A 87 -1.57 -3.63 9.76
CA GLU A 87 -0.63 -4.49 9.05
C GLU A 87 0.80 -3.98 9.19
N SER A 88 1.74 -4.89 9.09
CA SER A 88 3.17 -4.57 9.09
C SER A 88 3.93 -5.54 8.21
N GLY A 89 5.08 -5.11 7.70
CA GLY A 89 5.91 -5.99 6.88
C GLY A 89 7.01 -5.27 6.11
N TYR A 90 7.39 -5.85 4.98
CA TYR A 90 8.56 -5.46 4.21
C TYR A 90 8.20 -5.30 2.74
N TRP A 91 8.72 -4.23 2.13
CA TRP A 91 8.67 -3.99 0.69
C TRP A 91 10.07 -4.08 0.15
N ARG A 92 10.36 -5.01 -0.74
CA ARG A 92 11.70 -5.26 -1.25
C ARG A 92 11.72 -5.43 -2.77
N VAL A 93 12.82 -5.03 -3.37
CA VAL A 93 13.15 -5.40 -4.74
C VAL A 93 13.92 -6.73 -4.68
N PRO A 94 13.47 -7.77 -5.38
CA PRO A 94 14.18 -9.04 -5.39
C PRO A 94 15.60 -8.85 -5.96
N PRO A 95 16.61 -9.63 -5.48
CA PRO A 95 17.93 -9.60 -6.05
C PRO A 95 17.85 -9.95 -7.55
N GLN A 96 18.37 -9.08 -8.41
CA GLN A 96 18.48 -9.41 -9.83
C GLN A 96 19.50 -10.54 -9.98
N GLU A 97 19.09 -11.65 -10.58
CA GLU A 97 20.04 -12.66 -11.04
C GLU A 97 20.98 -12.01 -12.04
N ALA A 98 22.28 -12.44 -12.03
CA ALA A 98 23.38 -11.85 -12.78
C ALA A 98 23.02 -11.56 -14.26
N PRO A 99 23.68 -10.61 -14.93
CA PRO A 99 23.28 -10.06 -16.23
C PRO A 99 23.11 -11.13 -17.32
N GLY A 100 21.86 -11.43 -17.62
CA GLY A 100 21.41 -12.46 -18.57
C GLY A 100 19.90 -12.62 -18.60
N ALA A 101 19.19 -12.22 -17.54
CA ALA A 101 17.74 -12.16 -17.51
C ALA A 101 17.28 -10.85 -18.19
N ALA A 102 16.43 -10.99 -19.17
CA ALA A 102 15.98 -9.93 -20.07
C ALA A 102 15.41 -8.73 -19.30
N THR A 103 16.18 -7.67 -19.18
CA THR A 103 15.61 -6.33 -19.09
C THR A 103 14.85 -6.10 -20.39
N SER A 104 13.52 -6.16 -20.33
CA SER A 104 12.70 -5.68 -21.43
C SER A 104 12.98 -4.17 -21.54
N THR A 105 13.84 -3.80 -22.48
CA THR A 105 14.00 -2.43 -22.94
C THR A 105 12.68 -2.00 -23.55
N SER A 106 11.84 -1.39 -22.72
CA SER A 106 10.71 -0.62 -23.19
C SER A 106 11.26 0.59 -23.97
N GLY A 107 10.63 0.91 -25.09
CA GLY A 107 11.04 2.02 -25.93
C GLY A 107 11.15 3.34 -25.16
N ASP A 108 11.94 4.23 -25.68
CA ASP A 108 12.67 5.39 -25.18
C ASP A 108 11.95 6.42 -24.26
N ASP A 109 10.74 6.20 -23.72
CA ASP A 109 10.04 7.25 -22.95
C ASP A 109 9.26 6.76 -21.70
N GLN A 110 9.33 5.46 -21.35
CA GLN A 110 8.65 4.95 -20.16
C GLN A 110 9.63 4.70 -19.00
N PRO A 111 9.25 5.04 -17.74
CA PRO A 111 10.05 4.71 -16.57
C PRO A 111 10.35 3.20 -16.51
N ALA A 112 11.55 2.86 -16.06
CA ALA A 112 11.95 1.46 -15.90
C ALA A 112 10.94 0.72 -14.99
N ARG A 113 10.59 -0.48 -15.39
CA ARG A 113 9.74 -1.39 -14.60
C ARG A 113 10.63 -2.24 -13.70
N THR A 114 10.41 -2.19 -12.40
CA THR A 114 11.14 -2.95 -11.39
C THR A 114 10.21 -3.92 -10.69
N GLU A 115 10.59 -5.18 -10.58
CA GLU A 115 9.84 -6.19 -9.83
C GLU A 115 9.85 -5.87 -8.33
N LEU A 116 8.78 -6.26 -7.65
CA LEU A 116 8.58 -5.96 -6.24
C LEU A 116 7.97 -7.16 -5.53
N GLU A 117 8.50 -7.46 -4.36
CA GLU A 117 7.95 -8.40 -3.41
C GLU A 117 7.54 -7.67 -2.13
N VAL A 118 6.33 -7.97 -1.64
CA VAL A 118 5.81 -7.39 -0.40
C VAL A 118 5.31 -8.50 0.51
N LEU A 119 5.82 -8.49 1.75
CA LEU A 119 5.44 -9.46 2.77
C LEU A 119 4.71 -8.70 3.89
N LEU A 120 3.47 -9.10 4.17
CA LEU A 120 2.63 -8.46 5.18
C LEU A 120 2.13 -9.46 6.22
N ALA A 121 2.02 -8.99 7.45
CA ALA A 121 1.38 -9.71 8.54
C ALA A 121 0.34 -8.83 9.22
N GLU A 122 -0.80 -9.43 9.55
CA GLU A 122 -1.93 -8.77 10.18
C GLU A 122 -2.31 -9.47 11.50
N PRO A 123 -2.57 -8.73 12.60
CA PRO A 123 -2.99 -9.33 13.87
C PRO A 123 -4.37 -10.00 13.79
N THR A 124 -5.11 -9.79 12.72
CA THR A 124 -6.36 -10.49 12.38
C THR A 124 -6.15 -11.96 11.98
N GLY A 125 -4.87 -12.40 11.91
CA GLY A 125 -4.51 -13.79 11.67
C GLY A 125 -4.13 -14.11 10.24
N HIS A 126 -3.69 -13.12 9.46
CA HIS A 126 -3.24 -13.29 8.08
C HIS A 126 -1.73 -13.02 7.92
N VAL A 127 -1.14 -13.74 6.97
CA VAL A 127 0.17 -13.45 6.40
C VAL A 127 0.05 -13.54 4.89
N SER A 128 0.54 -12.52 4.19
CA SER A 128 0.41 -12.43 2.73
C SER A 128 1.76 -12.15 2.08
N VAL A 129 2.00 -12.79 0.94
CA VAL A 129 3.07 -12.46 0.00
C VAL A 129 2.42 -11.89 -1.25
N TYR A 130 2.84 -10.69 -1.62
CA TYR A 130 2.45 -10.04 -2.86
C TYR A 130 3.64 -9.99 -3.81
N LEU A 131 3.38 -10.28 -5.07
CA LEU A 131 4.29 -10.01 -6.17
C LEU A 131 3.74 -8.85 -7.00
N GLY A 132 4.62 -8.04 -7.54
CA GLY A 132 4.19 -6.92 -8.34
C GLY A 132 5.29 -6.13 -8.97
N VAL A 133 5.00 -4.89 -9.30
CA VAL A 133 5.93 -4.01 -9.99
C VAL A 133 5.80 -2.57 -9.49
N VAL A 134 6.93 -1.87 -9.50
CA VAL A 134 6.98 -0.42 -9.43
C VAL A 134 7.43 0.14 -10.78
N GLN A 135 6.72 1.14 -11.27
CA GLN A 135 7.04 1.85 -12.51
C GLN A 135 6.76 3.35 -12.33
N GLY A 136 7.82 4.14 -12.25
CA GLY A 136 7.70 5.52 -11.84
C GLY A 136 7.03 5.62 -10.46
N PRO A 137 6.15 6.59 -10.22
CA PRO A 137 5.46 6.74 -8.94
C PRO A 137 4.17 5.88 -8.86
N ARG A 138 4.21 4.65 -9.37
CA ARG A 138 3.08 3.72 -9.35
C ARG A 138 3.54 2.32 -8.97
N VAL A 139 2.78 1.67 -8.08
CA VAL A 139 2.96 0.28 -7.66
C VAL A 139 1.68 -0.50 -7.95
N GLN A 140 1.84 -1.74 -8.45
CA GLN A 140 0.77 -2.71 -8.62
C GLN A 140 1.20 -4.03 -8.00
N LEU A 141 0.36 -4.60 -7.14
CA LEU A 141 0.62 -5.82 -6.39
C LEU A 141 -0.56 -6.78 -6.54
N ALA A 142 -0.27 -8.07 -6.59
CA ALA A 142 -1.26 -9.13 -6.47
C ALA A 142 -0.74 -10.19 -5.49
N THR A 143 -1.62 -10.80 -4.71
CA THR A 143 -1.23 -11.89 -3.83
C THR A 143 -0.77 -13.10 -4.62
N ASP A 144 0.41 -13.63 -4.26
CA ASP A 144 0.94 -14.93 -4.67
C ASP A 144 0.58 -16.00 -3.64
N LEU A 145 0.72 -15.65 -2.36
CA LEU A 145 0.37 -16.50 -1.24
C LEU A 145 -0.40 -15.72 -0.19
N MET A 146 -1.47 -16.32 0.32
CA MET A 146 -2.17 -15.84 1.50
C MET A 146 -2.40 -17.02 2.45
N ALA A 147 -1.89 -16.90 3.67
CA ALA A 147 -2.08 -17.88 4.73
C ALA A 147 -2.88 -17.25 5.88
N ARG A 148 -3.73 -18.05 6.52
CA ARG A 148 -4.53 -17.59 7.66
C ARG A 148 -4.54 -18.60 8.79
N THR A 149 -4.73 -18.10 10.00
CA THR A 149 -5.05 -18.94 11.17
C THR A 149 -6.48 -19.47 11.06
N ALA A 150 -6.83 -20.43 11.89
CA ALA A 150 -8.19 -21.00 11.91
C ALA A 150 -9.28 -19.96 12.26
N THR A 151 -8.91 -18.89 12.91
CA THR A 151 -9.81 -17.77 13.31
C THR A 151 -9.73 -16.56 12.40
N GLY A 152 -8.78 -16.53 11.44
CA GLY A 152 -8.64 -15.46 10.45
C GLY A 152 -9.82 -15.44 9.48
N ALA A 153 -10.20 -14.26 9.00
CA ALA A 153 -11.25 -14.08 8.01
C ALA A 153 -10.96 -14.87 6.73
N GLU A 154 -11.99 -15.23 5.98
CA GLU A 154 -11.84 -15.99 4.75
C GLU A 154 -11.55 -15.06 3.57
N ILE A 155 -10.29 -14.63 3.46
CA ILE A 155 -9.76 -13.88 2.34
C ILE A 155 -8.91 -14.82 1.50
N THR A 156 -9.17 -14.89 0.20
CA THR A 156 -8.52 -15.83 -0.72
C THR A 156 -7.51 -15.16 -1.63
N ALA A 157 -7.75 -13.89 -1.99
CA ALA A 157 -6.83 -13.10 -2.80
C ALA A 157 -7.06 -11.61 -2.59
N ALA A 158 -6.02 -10.81 -2.87
CA ALA A 158 -6.12 -9.36 -2.91
C ALA A 158 -5.20 -8.78 -3.99
N GLN A 159 -5.59 -7.62 -4.51
CA GLN A 159 -4.76 -6.78 -5.37
C GLN A 159 -4.66 -5.40 -4.75
N ARG A 160 -3.49 -4.76 -4.90
CA ARG A 160 -3.27 -3.41 -4.38
C ARG A 160 -2.64 -2.53 -5.44
N MET A 161 -3.05 -1.29 -5.45
CA MET A 161 -2.48 -0.26 -6.30
C MET A 161 -2.14 0.97 -5.47
N TYR A 162 -0.97 1.54 -5.74
CA TYR A 162 -0.54 2.81 -5.16
C TYR A 162 -0.04 3.73 -6.26
N GLY A 163 -0.28 5.03 -6.12
CA GLY A 163 0.20 6.01 -7.07
C GLY A 163 0.32 7.40 -6.45
N LEU A 164 1.39 8.12 -6.77
CA LEU A 164 1.57 9.50 -6.32
C LEU A 164 0.95 10.45 -7.36
N VAL A 165 -0.12 11.13 -6.97
CA VAL A 165 -0.85 12.08 -7.80
C VAL A 165 -0.96 13.40 -7.05
N ASN A 166 -0.49 14.49 -7.64
CA ASN A 166 -0.52 15.82 -7.01
C ASN A 166 0.08 15.87 -5.58
N SER A 167 1.13 15.10 -5.33
CA SER A 167 1.79 14.95 -4.02
C SER A 167 0.96 14.20 -2.96
N GLU A 168 -0.16 13.62 -3.32
CA GLU A 168 -0.94 12.71 -2.48
C GLU A 168 -0.72 11.26 -2.90
N LEU A 169 -0.65 10.36 -1.94
CA LEU A 169 -0.57 8.91 -2.17
C LEU A 169 -2.00 8.37 -2.34
N MET A 170 -2.37 8.11 -3.59
CA MET A 170 -3.61 7.40 -3.92
C MET A 170 -3.39 5.91 -3.74
N TRP A 171 -4.38 5.21 -3.19
CA TRP A 171 -4.33 3.77 -3.04
C TRP A 171 -5.70 3.13 -3.28
N ALA A 172 -5.69 1.88 -3.71
CA ALA A 172 -6.87 1.04 -3.85
C ALA A 172 -6.51 -0.42 -3.56
N THR A 173 -7.46 -1.14 -2.96
CA THR A 173 -7.38 -2.58 -2.71
C THR A 173 -8.64 -3.24 -3.22
N ASP A 174 -8.46 -4.26 -4.08
CA ASP A 174 -9.49 -5.22 -4.44
C ASP A 174 -9.28 -6.50 -3.65
N MET A 175 -10.34 -7.20 -3.31
CA MET A 175 -10.30 -8.39 -2.46
C MET A 175 -11.30 -9.45 -2.94
N ALA A 176 -10.91 -10.71 -2.84
CA ALA A 176 -11.80 -11.86 -2.93
C ALA A 176 -11.91 -12.49 -1.54
N ALA A 177 -13.08 -12.43 -0.91
CA ALA A 177 -13.29 -12.88 0.46
C ALA A 177 -14.72 -13.32 0.70
N PHE A 178 -14.93 -14.17 1.71
CA PHE A 178 -16.27 -14.63 2.14
C PHE A 178 -17.11 -15.29 1.04
N GLY A 179 -16.43 -15.92 0.06
CA GLY A 179 -17.09 -16.55 -1.10
C GLY A 179 -17.40 -15.59 -2.27
N GLU A 180 -17.09 -14.31 -2.12
CA GLU A 180 -17.24 -13.32 -3.20
C GLU A 180 -16.03 -13.33 -4.13
N GLU A 181 -16.26 -13.04 -5.41
CA GLU A 181 -15.21 -12.84 -6.41
C GLU A 181 -14.41 -11.56 -6.14
N MET A 182 -13.26 -11.42 -6.83
CA MET A 182 -12.42 -10.22 -6.74
C MET A 182 -13.21 -8.97 -7.11
N GLN A 183 -13.29 -8.03 -6.18
CA GLN A 183 -13.99 -6.77 -6.34
C GLN A 183 -13.39 -5.70 -5.44
N SER A 184 -13.75 -4.45 -5.66
CA SER A 184 -13.26 -3.33 -4.86
C SER A 184 -13.61 -3.52 -3.39
N TYR A 185 -12.61 -3.34 -2.52
CA TYR A 185 -12.75 -3.42 -1.07
C TYR A 185 -12.56 -2.06 -0.42
N SER A 186 -11.46 -1.36 -0.77
CA SER A 186 -11.15 -0.09 -0.14
C SER A 186 -10.29 0.80 -1.03
N SER A 187 -10.43 2.10 -0.86
CA SER A 187 -9.61 3.08 -1.57
C SER A 187 -9.53 4.39 -0.78
N GLY A 188 -8.55 5.20 -1.11
CA GLY A 188 -8.40 6.50 -0.47
C GLY A 188 -7.22 7.30 -0.99
N ARG A 189 -6.97 8.41 -0.31
CA ARG A 189 -5.84 9.31 -0.58
C ARG A 189 -5.20 9.74 0.72
N LEU A 190 -3.89 9.75 0.74
CA LEU A 190 -3.12 10.09 1.92
C LEU A 190 -2.20 11.27 1.62
N GLN A 191 -2.11 12.19 2.57
CA GLN A 191 -1.18 13.31 2.54
C GLN A 191 0.07 12.95 3.34
N ARG A 192 1.23 13.38 2.86
CA ARG A 192 2.49 13.18 3.58
C ARG A 192 2.48 14.02 4.84
N GLN A 193 2.80 13.40 5.95
CA GLN A 193 2.98 14.10 7.22
C GLN A 193 4.42 14.61 7.33
N THR A 194 4.59 15.82 7.85
CA THR A 194 5.89 16.51 8.05
C THR A 194 6.41 16.28 9.46
#